data_33f1c40803cf5e42e43c1fbcfe80daeb
#
_entry.id   33f1c40803cf5e42e43c1fbcfe80daeb
#
_cell.length_a   1.000
_cell.length_b   1.000
_cell.length_c   1.000
_cell.angle_alpha   90.00
_cell.angle_beta   90.00
_cell.angle_gamma   90.00
#
_symmetry.space_group_name_H-M   'P 1'
#
loop_
_entity.id
_entity.type
_entity.pdbx_description
1 polymer ?
#
loop_
_entity_poly.entity_id
_entity_poly.type
_entity_poly.pdbx_seq_one_letter_code
_entity_poly.pdbx_strand_id
1 'polypeptide(L)'
;MITRSDFDKLLRNQQYEELKSYKVENAVILAAGLSKRFLPISEYCPKGLTKVKGEILIERQIRQLQEAGIKEIYVVVGYKKELFFYLKDKFNVIIVENNEYDTKDNIESLNLVKKILGNTYICSVDNYYIDNPFRLYEYKGYYSSIYVEGYTDEWCINTDNTGTIQSVNIGGHDADIMMGYVYFDRVFSKQFKALLSKIPDDSEYWHQVWEYLYIHNLDKLHLEIKRHEPELILEFDSVNDVIKFDKSFLKNN
;
A
#
# COMPACT_ATOMS: atom_id res chain seq x y z
N MET A 1 6.21 13.83 -21.61
CA MET A 1 5.75 14.00 -20.22
C MET A 1 5.60 15.49 -19.98
N ILE A 2 4.49 15.95 -19.42
CA ILE A 2 4.31 17.35 -18.99
C ILE A 2 5.10 17.62 -17.71
N THR A 3 5.34 18.87 -17.37
CA THR A 3 5.94 19.22 -16.07
C THR A 3 4.95 19.04 -14.93
N ARG A 4 5.43 18.96 -13.66
CA ARG A 4 4.54 18.93 -12.48
C ARG A 4 3.66 20.18 -12.43
N SER A 5 4.23 21.36 -12.76
CA SER A 5 3.49 22.62 -12.81
C SER A 5 2.35 22.57 -13.84
N ASP A 6 2.60 22.00 -15.03
CA ASP A 6 1.56 21.83 -16.04
C ASP A 6 0.48 20.85 -15.60
N PHE A 7 0.89 19.71 -14.99
CA PHE A 7 -0.05 18.75 -14.42
C PHE A 7 -0.97 19.40 -13.39
N ASP A 8 -0.41 20.14 -12.44
CA ASP A 8 -1.18 20.83 -11.40
C ASP A 8 -2.12 21.89 -11.98
N LYS A 9 -1.68 22.60 -13.04
CA LYS A 9 -2.51 23.58 -13.76
C LYS A 9 -3.69 22.89 -14.47
N LEU A 10 -3.42 21.80 -15.19
CA LEU A 10 -4.46 21.02 -15.88
C LEU A 10 -5.47 20.45 -14.88
N LEU A 11 -4.99 19.94 -13.75
CA LEU A 11 -5.85 19.39 -12.70
C LEU A 11 -6.76 20.48 -12.09
N ARG A 12 -6.21 21.66 -11.74
CA ARG A 12 -7.00 22.80 -11.24
C ARG A 12 -8.03 23.28 -12.24
N ASN A 13 -7.70 23.26 -13.53
CA ASN A 13 -8.59 23.67 -14.62
C ASN A 13 -9.56 22.57 -15.06
N GLN A 14 -9.55 21.41 -14.41
CA GLN A 14 -10.39 20.24 -14.73
C GLN A 14 -10.24 19.74 -16.17
N GLN A 15 -9.04 19.90 -16.75
CA GLN A 15 -8.72 19.46 -18.11
C GLN A 15 -8.33 17.97 -18.11
N TYR A 16 -9.29 17.11 -17.77
CA TYR A 16 -9.07 15.68 -17.51
C TYR A 16 -8.71 14.86 -18.76
N GLU A 17 -9.05 15.34 -19.95
CA GLU A 17 -8.69 14.66 -21.20
C GLU A 17 -7.18 14.63 -21.40
N GLU A 18 -6.49 15.74 -21.07
CA GLU A 18 -5.03 15.87 -21.14
C GLU A 18 -4.33 15.06 -20.03
N LEU A 19 -5.07 14.73 -18.96
CA LEU A 19 -4.57 13.97 -17.83
C LEU A 19 -4.86 12.47 -17.91
N LYS A 20 -5.41 11.94 -19.00
CA LYS A 20 -5.78 10.52 -19.13
C LYS A 20 -4.63 9.56 -18.79
N SER A 21 -3.40 9.88 -19.18
CA SER A 21 -2.23 9.04 -18.91
C SER A 21 -1.78 9.03 -17.44
N TYR A 22 -2.28 9.98 -16.64
CA TYR A 22 -2.01 10.16 -15.22
C TYR A 22 -3.16 9.65 -14.34
N LYS A 23 -4.23 9.16 -14.97
CA LYS A 23 -5.37 8.60 -14.24
C LYS A 23 -4.96 7.29 -13.58
N VAL A 24 -5.30 7.17 -12.29
CA VAL A 24 -5.20 5.90 -11.54
C VAL A 24 -6.18 4.90 -12.16
N GLU A 25 -5.69 3.72 -12.50
CA GLU A 25 -6.46 2.68 -13.17
C GLU A 25 -7.16 1.78 -12.16
N ASN A 26 -6.41 1.39 -11.11
CA ASN A 26 -6.88 0.44 -10.11
C ASN A 26 -6.11 0.60 -8.79
N ALA A 27 -6.54 -0.18 -7.80
CA ALA A 27 -5.82 -0.35 -6.55
C ALA A 27 -5.74 -1.82 -6.16
N VAL A 28 -4.67 -2.18 -5.46
CA VAL A 28 -4.45 -3.51 -4.86
C VAL A 28 -4.36 -3.33 -3.35
N ILE A 29 -5.15 -4.09 -2.59
CA ILE A 29 -5.04 -4.17 -1.12
C ILE A 29 -4.46 -5.52 -0.77
N LEU A 30 -3.28 -5.52 -0.14
CA LEU A 30 -2.58 -6.71 0.32
C LEU A 30 -3.15 -7.15 1.67
N ALA A 31 -3.90 -8.25 1.70
CA ALA A 31 -4.62 -8.75 2.87
C ALA A 31 -4.42 -10.26 3.10
N ALA A 32 -3.36 -10.85 2.57
CA ALA A 32 -3.14 -12.29 2.61
C ALA A 32 -2.44 -12.80 3.89
N GLY A 33 -1.80 -11.91 4.66
CA GLY A 33 -0.90 -12.24 5.76
C GLY A 33 -1.56 -12.95 6.94
N LEU A 34 -0.78 -13.72 7.69
CA LEU A 34 -1.19 -14.54 8.85
C LEU A 34 -1.63 -13.73 10.08
N SER A 35 -1.35 -12.43 10.14
CA SER A 35 -1.72 -11.55 11.26
C SER A 35 -1.25 -12.05 12.65
N LYS A 36 -0.08 -12.70 12.74
CA LYS A 36 0.43 -13.34 13.97
C LYS A 36 0.52 -12.40 15.17
N ARG A 37 0.84 -11.11 14.94
CA ARG A 37 0.91 -10.08 15.99
C ARG A 37 -0.46 -9.63 16.50
N PHE A 38 -1.55 -10.13 15.91
CA PHE A 38 -2.94 -9.90 16.36
C PHE A 38 -3.53 -11.07 17.16
N LEU A 39 -2.72 -12.06 17.54
CA LEU A 39 -3.19 -13.11 18.44
C LEU A 39 -3.64 -12.53 19.80
N PRO A 40 -4.73 -13.07 20.42
CA PRO A 40 -5.54 -14.20 19.94
C PRO A 40 -6.64 -13.83 18.93
N ILE A 41 -6.87 -12.56 18.65
CA ILE A 41 -7.97 -12.08 17.77
C ILE A 41 -7.85 -12.70 16.37
N SER A 42 -6.64 -12.81 15.83
CA SER A 42 -6.41 -13.39 14.48
C SER A 42 -6.77 -14.87 14.37
N GLU A 43 -6.95 -15.59 15.47
CA GLU A 43 -7.46 -16.98 15.43
C GLU A 43 -8.87 -17.08 14.85
N TYR A 44 -9.67 -16.02 14.90
CA TYR A 44 -11.04 -15.99 14.37
C TYR A 44 -11.32 -14.82 13.44
N CYS A 45 -10.55 -13.73 13.51
CA CYS A 45 -10.75 -12.55 12.69
C CYS A 45 -9.39 -12.05 12.13
N PRO A 46 -9.15 -12.15 10.80
CA PRO A 46 -7.96 -11.55 10.19
C PRO A 46 -7.85 -10.05 10.48
N LYS A 47 -6.62 -9.53 10.60
CA LYS A 47 -6.33 -8.12 10.92
C LYS A 47 -7.21 -7.14 10.10
N GLY A 48 -7.29 -7.34 8.79
CA GLY A 48 -8.06 -6.45 7.89
C GLY A 48 -9.57 -6.43 8.15
N LEU A 49 -10.10 -7.42 8.86
CA LEU A 49 -11.53 -7.49 9.21
C LEU A 49 -11.83 -7.01 10.63
N THR A 50 -10.83 -6.62 11.40
CA THR A 50 -11.05 -6.05 12.72
C THR A 50 -11.71 -4.68 12.66
N LYS A 51 -12.53 -4.37 13.67
CA LYS A 51 -13.19 -3.07 13.80
C LYS A 51 -12.31 -2.09 14.58
N VAL A 52 -12.03 -0.96 13.98
CA VAL A 52 -11.33 0.16 14.62
C VAL A 52 -12.21 1.39 14.51
N LYS A 53 -12.49 2.06 15.63
CA LYS A 53 -13.44 3.19 15.71
C LYS A 53 -14.81 2.87 15.10
N GLY A 54 -15.25 1.62 15.20
CA GLY A 54 -16.54 1.15 14.70
C GLY A 54 -16.58 0.77 13.22
N GLU A 55 -15.48 0.91 12.49
CA GLU A 55 -15.36 0.57 11.06
C GLU A 55 -14.42 -0.61 10.85
N ILE A 56 -14.73 -1.50 9.91
CA ILE A 56 -13.81 -2.58 9.49
C ILE A 56 -12.68 -1.98 8.66
N LEU A 57 -11.42 -2.29 9.00
CA LEU A 57 -10.22 -1.68 8.38
C LEU A 57 -10.26 -1.72 6.86
N ILE A 58 -10.41 -2.91 6.27
CA ILE A 58 -10.40 -3.06 4.81
C ILE A 58 -11.60 -2.35 4.15
N GLU A 59 -12.77 -2.35 4.80
CA GLU A 59 -13.94 -1.67 4.26
C GLU A 59 -13.74 -0.15 4.22
N ARG A 60 -13.07 0.41 5.23
CA ARG A 60 -12.71 1.82 5.25
C ARG A 60 -11.77 2.17 4.09
N GLN A 61 -10.72 1.39 3.87
CA GLN A 61 -9.80 1.60 2.74
C GLN A 61 -10.52 1.52 1.39
N ILE A 62 -11.38 0.51 1.21
CA ILE A 62 -12.16 0.34 -0.03
C ILE A 62 -13.06 1.57 -0.26
N ARG A 63 -13.78 2.06 0.76
CA ARG A 63 -14.62 3.26 0.64
C ARG A 63 -13.78 4.48 0.25
N GLN A 64 -12.64 4.71 0.89
CA GLN A 64 -11.77 5.84 0.57
C GLN A 64 -11.24 5.79 -0.87
N LEU A 65 -10.86 4.61 -1.36
CA LEU A 65 -10.47 4.42 -2.77
C LEU A 65 -11.65 4.72 -3.72
N GLN A 66 -12.85 4.22 -3.41
CA GLN A 66 -14.06 4.47 -4.22
C GLN A 66 -14.48 5.95 -4.21
N GLU A 67 -14.39 6.62 -3.07
CA GLU A 67 -14.63 8.07 -2.93
C GLU A 67 -13.66 8.90 -3.76
N ALA A 68 -12.39 8.45 -3.87
CA ALA A 68 -11.41 9.05 -4.77
C ALA A 68 -11.69 8.78 -6.27
N GLY A 69 -12.71 7.97 -6.60
CA GLY A 69 -13.09 7.63 -7.98
C GLY A 69 -12.39 6.38 -8.53
N ILE A 70 -11.66 5.62 -7.70
CA ILE A 70 -10.97 4.39 -8.09
C ILE A 70 -11.98 3.25 -7.93
N LYS A 71 -12.45 2.70 -9.04
CA LYS A 71 -13.54 1.70 -9.05
C LYS A 71 -13.05 0.26 -9.15
N GLU A 72 -11.91 0.04 -9.77
CA GLU A 72 -11.32 -1.28 -9.94
C GLU A 72 -10.35 -1.56 -8.80
N ILE A 73 -10.80 -2.35 -7.82
CA ILE A 73 -10.06 -2.65 -6.60
C ILE A 73 -9.87 -4.15 -6.48
N TYR A 74 -8.63 -4.57 -6.39
CA TYR A 74 -8.23 -5.96 -6.16
C TYR A 74 -7.87 -6.13 -4.68
N VAL A 75 -8.42 -7.16 -4.05
CA VAL A 75 -8.08 -7.55 -2.68
C VAL A 75 -7.40 -8.90 -2.74
N VAL A 76 -6.11 -8.93 -2.41
CA VAL A 76 -5.35 -10.19 -2.37
C VAL A 76 -5.47 -10.78 -0.98
N VAL A 77 -6.09 -11.96 -0.88
CA VAL A 77 -6.43 -12.64 0.37
C VAL A 77 -5.73 -14.00 0.47
N GLY A 78 -5.42 -14.44 1.68
CA GLY A 78 -4.79 -15.74 1.94
C GLY A 78 -5.32 -16.36 3.21
N TYR A 79 -4.77 -15.99 4.36
CA TYR A 79 -5.24 -16.49 5.65
C TYR A 79 -6.71 -16.17 5.89
N LYS A 80 -7.52 -17.22 6.15
CA LYS A 80 -8.99 -17.13 6.35
C LYS A 80 -9.70 -16.35 5.23
N LYS A 81 -9.27 -16.58 3.99
CA LYS A 81 -9.74 -15.86 2.80
C LYS A 81 -11.26 -15.84 2.62
N GLU A 82 -11.94 -16.89 3.07
CA GLU A 82 -13.39 -17.02 2.97
C GLU A 82 -14.14 -15.89 3.69
N LEU A 83 -13.56 -15.36 4.77
CA LEU A 83 -14.14 -14.25 5.53
C LEU A 83 -14.15 -12.93 4.77
N PHE A 84 -13.36 -12.80 3.69
CA PHE A 84 -13.30 -11.62 2.84
C PHE A 84 -14.27 -11.68 1.64
N PHE A 85 -14.84 -12.84 1.32
CA PHE A 85 -15.59 -13.02 0.07
C PHE A 85 -16.83 -12.13 -0.03
N TYR A 86 -17.45 -11.75 1.08
CA TYR A 86 -18.59 -10.83 1.10
C TYR A 86 -18.28 -9.44 0.52
N LEU A 87 -16.98 -9.05 0.48
CA LEU A 87 -16.55 -7.78 -0.09
C LEU A 87 -16.86 -7.68 -1.58
N LYS A 88 -16.93 -8.81 -2.30
CA LYS A 88 -17.34 -8.86 -3.71
C LYS A 88 -18.72 -8.24 -3.91
N ASP A 89 -19.68 -8.70 -3.13
CA ASP A 89 -21.08 -8.27 -3.25
C ASP A 89 -21.30 -6.88 -2.64
N LYS A 90 -20.62 -6.59 -1.52
CA LYS A 90 -20.80 -5.35 -0.78
C LYS A 90 -20.16 -4.14 -1.47
N PHE A 91 -19.00 -4.32 -2.08
CA PHE A 91 -18.18 -3.23 -2.61
C PHE A 91 -17.81 -3.38 -4.09
N ASN A 92 -18.24 -4.45 -4.74
CA ASN A 92 -17.88 -4.76 -6.13
C ASN A 92 -16.35 -4.81 -6.36
N VAL A 93 -15.62 -5.42 -5.41
CA VAL A 93 -14.16 -5.63 -5.52
C VAL A 93 -13.84 -7.00 -6.13
N ILE A 94 -12.61 -7.14 -6.63
CA ILE A 94 -12.10 -8.39 -7.20
C ILE A 94 -11.23 -9.07 -6.16
N ILE A 95 -11.63 -10.26 -5.71
CA ILE A 95 -10.82 -11.07 -4.80
C ILE A 95 -9.83 -11.91 -5.60
N VAL A 96 -8.56 -11.83 -5.20
CA VAL A 96 -7.47 -12.67 -5.70
C VAL A 96 -6.95 -13.53 -4.56
N GLU A 97 -6.91 -14.84 -4.75
CA GLU A 97 -6.50 -15.77 -3.71
C GLU A 97 -5.01 -16.06 -3.81
N ASN A 98 -4.27 -15.75 -2.74
CA ASN A 98 -2.90 -16.20 -2.57
C ASN A 98 -2.90 -17.50 -1.76
N ASN A 99 -2.63 -18.62 -2.39
CA ASN A 99 -2.61 -19.93 -1.74
C ASN A 99 -1.23 -20.28 -1.15
N GLU A 100 -0.22 -19.43 -1.38
CA GLU A 100 1.14 -19.59 -0.84
C GLU A 100 1.45 -18.56 0.26
N TYR A 101 0.41 -17.97 0.87
CA TYR A 101 0.51 -16.91 1.89
C TYR A 101 1.25 -17.31 3.17
N ASP A 102 1.40 -18.60 3.44
CA ASP A 102 2.09 -19.16 4.60
C ASP A 102 3.53 -19.58 4.33
N THR A 103 3.89 -19.69 3.05
CA THR A 103 5.21 -20.09 2.57
C THR A 103 5.95 -18.96 1.87
N LYS A 104 5.24 -18.01 1.26
CA LYS A 104 5.79 -16.84 0.58
C LYS A 104 5.27 -15.54 1.20
N ASP A 105 6.06 -14.48 1.09
CA ASP A 105 5.67 -13.17 1.61
C ASP A 105 4.83 -12.37 0.59
N ASN A 106 4.58 -11.09 0.87
CA ASN A 106 3.66 -10.23 0.09
C ASN A 106 4.11 -9.97 -1.35
N ILE A 107 5.36 -10.24 -1.71
CA ILE A 107 5.84 -10.22 -3.10
C ILE A 107 5.06 -11.19 -3.99
N GLU A 108 4.67 -12.37 -3.46
CA GLU A 108 3.81 -13.31 -4.20
C GLU A 108 2.42 -12.71 -4.43
N SER A 109 1.89 -11.96 -3.48
CA SER A 109 0.61 -11.26 -3.67
C SER A 109 0.67 -10.28 -4.84
N LEU A 110 1.78 -9.55 -5.02
CA LEU A 110 1.98 -8.69 -6.20
C LEU A 110 2.22 -9.48 -7.49
N ASN A 111 2.88 -10.65 -7.41
CA ASN A 111 3.08 -11.53 -8.56
C ASN A 111 1.73 -12.05 -9.12
N LEU A 112 0.79 -12.40 -8.25
CA LEU A 112 -0.55 -12.85 -8.66
C LEU A 112 -1.32 -11.77 -9.43
N VAL A 113 -1.13 -10.50 -9.07
CA VAL A 113 -1.79 -9.35 -9.72
C VAL A 113 -0.90 -8.61 -10.72
N LYS A 114 0.30 -9.11 -11.05
CA LYS A 114 1.26 -8.38 -11.89
C LYS A 114 0.72 -7.93 -13.24
N LYS A 115 -0.26 -8.64 -13.81
CA LYS A 115 -0.84 -8.30 -15.12
C LYS A 115 -1.61 -6.98 -15.11
N ILE A 116 -2.21 -6.61 -13.97
CA ILE A 116 -3.03 -5.40 -13.85
C ILE A 116 -2.25 -4.19 -13.34
N LEU A 117 -0.98 -4.36 -12.96
CA LEU A 117 -0.16 -3.24 -12.52
C LEU A 117 0.08 -2.26 -13.68
N GLY A 118 -0.33 -1.03 -13.45
CA GLY A 118 -0.22 0.11 -14.36
C GLY A 118 -0.07 1.38 -13.53
N ASN A 119 -0.99 2.31 -13.62
CA ASN A 119 -1.18 3.41 -12.69
C ASN A 119 -1.96 2.87 -11.47
N THR A 120 -1.28 2.28 -10.50
CA THR A 120 -1.88 1.41 -9.48
C THR A 120 -1.49 1.86 -8.07
N TYR A 121 -2.47 1.99 -7.18
CA TYR A 121 -2.17 2.06 -5.75
C TYR A 121 -1.95 0.66 -5.18
N ILE A 122 -0.89 0.51 -4.38
CA ILE A 122 -0.65 -0.69 -3.57
C ILE A 122 -0.82 -0.28 -2.11
N CYS A 123 -1.76 -0.90 -1.43
CA CYS A 123 -2.12 -0.61 -0.05
C CYS A 123 -1.90 -1.84 0.82
N SER A 124 -1.42 -1.65 2.04
CA SER A 124 -1.40 -2.69 3.06
C SER A 124 -2.66 -2.60 3.93
N VAL A 125 -3.25 -3.75 4.27
CA VAL A 125 -4.53 -3.82 4.97
C VAL A 125 -4.48 -3.34 6.43
N ASP A 126 -3.29 -3.19 6.99
CA ASP A 126 -3.04 -2.73 8.36
C ASP A 126 -2.97 -1.20 8.51
N ASN A 127 -3.03 -0.48 7.41
CA ASN A 127 -3.03 0.97 7.45
C ASN A 127 -4.44 1.53 7.71
N TYR A 128 -4.50 2.54 8.56
CA TYR A 128 -5.69 3.33 8.85
C TYR A 128 -5.43 4.78 8.45
N TYR A 129 -6.17 5.28 7.48
CA TYR A 129 -6.06 6.67 7.02
C TYR A 129 -7.14 7.51 7.71
N ILE A 130 -6.71 8.52 8.48
CA ILE A 130 -7.65 9.44 9.18
C ILE A 130 -8.49 10.18 8.14
N ASP A 131 -7.83 10.85 7.22
CA ASP A 131 -8.46 11.48 6.05
C ASP A 131 -8.15 10.68 4.80
N ASN A 132 -8.94 10.86 3.74
CA ASN A 132 -8.73 10.15 2.49
C ASN A 132 -7.50 10.67 1.75
N PRO A 133 -6.38 9.91 1.65
CA PRO A 133 -5.18 10.37 0.99
C PRO A 133 -5.17 10.13 -0.52
N PHE A 134 -6.12 9.35 -1.04
CA PHE A 134 -6.16 8.90 -2.43
C PHE A 134 -6.68 9.97 -3.37
N ARG A 135 -6.18 9.96 -4.62
CA ARG A 135 -6.59 10.84 -5.70
C ARG A 135 -6.77 10.05 -6.99
N LEU A 136 -7.67 10.52 -7.85
CA LEU A 136 -7.93 9.89 -9.14
C LEU A 136 -6.81 10.12 -10.17
N TYR A 137 -6.03 11.18 -10.01
CA TYR A 137 -4.92 11.54 -10.89
C TYR A 137 -3.66 11.74 -10.07
N GLU A 138 -2.57 11.10 -10.47
CA GLU A 138 -1.25 11.20 -9.84
C GLU A 138 -0.17 11.43 -10.89
N TYR A 139 0.81 12.29 -10.56
CA TYR A 139 1.81 12.75 -11.52
C TYR A 139 2.90 11.72 -11.81
N LYS A 140 3.48 11.16 -10.76
CA LYS A 140 4.57 10.17 -10.81
C LYS A 140 4.40 9.14 -9.71
N GLY A 141 5.08 8.01 -9.84
CA GLY A 141 5.19 7.01 -8.80
C GLY A 141 5.84 7.56 -7.52
N TYR A 142 5.29 7.21 -6.38
CA TYR A 142 5.81 7.63 -5.07
C TYR A 142 5.54 6.57 -4.00
N TYR A 143 6.37 6.57 -2.96
CA TYR A 143 6.08 5.92 -1.69
C TYR A 143 5.59 6.97 -0.68
N SER A 144 4.49 6.69 0.03
CA SER A 144 4.04 7.58 1.09
C SER A 144 5.00 7.52 2.27
N SER A 145 5.18 8.64 2.95
CA SER A 145 6.11 8.76 4.06
C SER A 145 5.56 9.68 5.14
N ILE A 146 6.03 9.50 6.36
CA ILE A 146 5.91 10.45 7.45
C ILE A 146 7.31 10.79 7.98
N TYR A 147 7.47 11.98 8.55
CA TYR A 147 8.71 12.35 9.21
C TYR A 147 8.65 11.98 10.68
N VAL A 148 9.72 11.33 11.18
CA VAL A 148 9.86 10.95 12.59
C VAL A 148 11.01 11.72 13.19
N GLU A 149 10.73 12.48 14.26
CA GLU A 149 11.76 13.13 15.08
C GLU A 149 12.36 12.12 16.06
N GLY A 150 13.67 12.22 16.27
CA GLY A 150 14.42 11.32 17.15
C GLY A 150 14.74 10.00 16.48
N TYR A 151 15.05 9.01 17.32
CA TYR A 151 15.41 7.66 16.86
C TYR A 151 14.19 6.84 16.45
N THR A 152 14.35 6.08 15.37
CA THR A 152 13.36 5.11 14.90
C THR A 152 14.04 3.84 14.39
N ASP A 153 13.39 2.70 14.54
CA ASP A 153 13.81 1.40 13.98
C ASP A 153 13.18 1.12 12.60
N GLU A 154 12.37 2.06 12.09
CA GLU A 154 11.64 1.93 10.84
C GLU A 154 12.55 2.06 9.61
N TRP A 155 11.99 1.85 8.42
CA TRP A 155 12.69 1.97 7.14
C TRP A 155 12.85 3.43 6.75
N CYS A 156 14.02 3.99 7.05
CA CYS A 156 14.36 5.39 6.82
C CYS A 156 14.77 5.65 5.37
N ILE A 157 14.18 6.68 4.78
CA ILE A 157 14.34 7.06 3.37
C ILE A 157 15.34 8.20 3.24
N ASN A 158 16.28 8.07 2.30
CA ASN A 158 17.08 9.20 1.83
C ASN A 158 16.74 9.53 0.38
N THR A 159 16.60 10.81 0.07
CA THR A 159 16.22 11.30 -1.26
C THR A 159 17.27 12.21 -1.85
N ASP A 160 17.25 12.37 -3.17
CA ASP A 160 17.94 13.46 -3.85
C ASP A 160 17.16 14.79 -3.74
N ASN A 161 17.69 15.84 -4.38
CA ASN A 161 17.10 17.18 -4.40
C ASN A 161 15.74 17.24 -5.14
N THR A 162 15.36 16.22 -5.86
CA THR A 162 14.07 16.11 -6.55
C THR A 162 13.02 15.34 -5.74
N GLY A 163 13.41 14.79 -4.59
CA GLY A 163 12.58 13.93 -3.77
C GLY A 163 12.55 12.46 -4.23
N THR A 164 13.42 12.08 -5.18
CA THR A 164 13.54 10.69 -5.61
C THR A 164 14.33 9.87 -4.59
N ILE A 165 13.81 8.72 -4.21
CA ILE A 165 14.42 7.81 -3.22
C ILE A 165 15.73 7.26 -3.77
N GLN A 166 16.82 7.44 -3.01
CA GLN A 166 18.18 7.01 -3.36
C GLN A 166 18.66 5.84 -2.50
N SER A 167 18.21 5.78 -1.25
CA SER A 167 18.50 4.65 -0.37
C SER A 167 17.41 4.50 0.70
N VAL A 168 17.28 3.30 1.21
CA VAL A 168 16.44 2.96 2.36
C VAL A 168 17.29 2.16 3.34
N ASN A 169 17.30 2.57 4.61
CA ASN A 169 18.06 1.93 5.68
C ASN A 169 17.14 1.59 6.85
N ILE A 170 17.35 0.45 7.48
CA ILE A 170 16.63 0.09 8.70
C ILE A 170 17.25 0.85 9.86
N GLY A 171 16.41 1.61 10.58
CA GLY A 171 16.81 2.46 11.70
C GLY A 171 17.48 3.77 11.27
N GLY A 172 17.23 4.81 12.04
CA GLY A 172 17.77 6.15 11.79
C GLY A 172 17.38 7.14 12.87
N HIS A 173 17.66 8.41 12.59
CA HIS A 173 17.37 9.53 13.48
C HIS A 173 16.90 10.71 12.63
N ASP A 174 15.80 11.36 13.03
CA ASP A 174 15.27 12.54 12.32
C ASP A 174 15.06 12.30 10.81
N ALA A 175 14.25 11.29 10.47
CA ALA A 175 14.15 10.77 9.11
C ALA A 175 12.71 10.65 8.60
N ASP A 176 12.56 10.71 7.27
CA ASP A 176 11.36 10.19 6.61
C ASP A 176 11.37 8.68 6.66
N ILE A 177 10.25 8.06 7.01
CA ILE A 177 10.10 6.61 7.00
C ILE A 177 9.08 6.16 5.93
N MET A 178 9.27 4.95 5.42
CA MET A 178 8.28 4.30 4.56
C MET A 178 7.04 4.00 5.38
N MET A 179 5.88 4.57 5.01
CA MET A 179 4.65 4.40 5.78
C MET A 179 3.44 4.39 4.85
N GLY A 180 2.60 3.39 5.01
CA GLY A 180 1.28 3.37 4.42
C GLY A 180 1.22 2.75 3.02
N TYR A 181 0.93 3.52 2.00
CA TYR A 181 0.66 3.05 0.64
C TYR A 181 1.71 3.56 -0.36
N VAL A 182 1.75 2.91 -1.50
CA VAL A 182 2.60 3.34 -2.62
C VAL A 182 1.75 3.50 -3.88
N TYR A 183 2.10 4.47 -4.72
CA TYR A 183 1.55 4.62 -6.04
C TYR A 183 2.60 4.22 -7.09
N PHE A 184 2.30 3.19 -7.84
CA PHE A 184 3.06 2.78 -9.02
C PHE A 184 2.52 3.51 -10.24
N ASP A 185 3.33 4.32 -10.90
CA ASP A 185 2.99 4.77 -12.24
C ASP A 185 3.30 3.68 -13.28
N ARG A 186 2.88 3.90 -14.52
CA ARG A 186 3.09 2.92 -15.62
C ARG A 186 4.55 2.61 -15.89
N VAL A 187 5.45 3.58 -15.67
CA VAL A 187 6.89 3.41 -15.93
C VAL A 187 7.46 2.47 -14.86
N PHE A 188 7.20 2.78 -13.59
CA PHE A 188 7.57 1.92 -12.47
C PHE A 188 6.98 0.51 -12.61
N SER A 189 5.68 0.42 -12.84
CA SER A 189 4.97 -0.87 -13.00
C SER A 189 5.57 -1.74 -14.10
N LYS A 190 5.94 -1.14 -15.25
CA LYS A 190 6.59 -1.87 -16.35
C LYS A 190 7.93 -2.46 -15.92
N GLN A 191 8.76 -1.66 -15.25
CA GLN A 191 10.09 -2.08 -14.80
C GLN A 191 9.99 -3.11 -13.67
N PHE A 192 9.11 -2.88 -12.70
CA PHE A 192 8.85 -3.79 -11.59
C PHE A 192 8.37 -5.17 -12.09
N LYS A 193 7.41 -5.22 -13.00
CA LYS A 193 6.96 -6.47 -13.63
C LYS A 193 8.07 -7.22 -14.35
N ALA A 194 8.95 -6.48 -15.02
CA ALA A 194 10.08 -7.10 -15.74
C ALA A 194 11.11 -7.73 -14.78
N LEU A 195 11.34 -7.10 -13.62
CA LEU A 195 12.20 -7.66 -12.57
C LEU A 195 11.52 -8.85 -11.88
N LEU A 196 10.28 -8.68 -11.46
CA LEU A 196 9.49 -9.71 -10.79
C LEU A 196 9.41 -11.01 -11.63
N SER A 197 9.25 -10.87 -12.95
CA SER A 197 9.18 -12.02 -13.88
C SER A 197 10.51 -12.73 -14.11
N LYS A 198 11.62 -12.19 -13.60
CA LYS A 198 12.96 -12.79 -13.70
C LYS A 198 13.41 -13.47 -12.40
N ILE A 199 12.62 -13.36 -11.34
CA ILE A 199 12.93 -14.02 -10.06
C ILE A 199 12.82 -15.54 -10.28
N PRO A 200 13.88 -16.32 -10.05
CA PRO A 200 13.81 -17.79 -10.08
C PRO A 200 12.82 -18.33 -9.04
N ASP A 201 12.19 -19.47 -9.32
CA ASP A 201 11.17 -20.06 -8.43
C ASP A 201 11.73 -20.43 -7.05
N ASP A 202 13.02 -20.75 -6.95
CA ASP A 202 13.74 -21.10 -5.72
C ASP A 202 14.42 -19.91 -5.04
N SER A 203 14.12 -18.68 -5.46
CA SER A 203 14.75 -17.46 -4.94
C SER A 203 14.26 -17.09 -3.56
N GLU A 204 15.18 -16.65 -2.70
CA GLU A 204 14.88 -16.07 -1.37
C GLU A 204 13.98 -14.81 -1.45
N TYR A 205 13.89 -14.15 -2.60
CA TYR A 205 12.97 -13.03 -2.78
C TYR A 205 11.51 -13.41 -2.50
N TRP A 206 11.09 -14.66 -2.74
CA TRP A 206 9.72 -15.10 -2.46
C TRP A 206 9.37 -15.12 -0.97
N HIS A 207 10.38 -15.14 -0.09
CA HIS A 207 10.24 -15.12 1.37
C HIS A 207 10.46 -13.72 1.97
N GLN A 208 10.42 -12.68 1.11
CA GLN A 208 10.62 -11.29 1.51
C GLN A 208 9.43 -10.42 1.09
N VAL A 209 9.28 -9.26 1.74
CA VAL A 209 8.34 -8.24 1.30
C VAL A 209 8.81 -7.64 -0.03
N TRP A 210 7.86 -7.20 -0.86
CA TRP A 210 8.14 -6.71 -2.21
C TRP A 210 9.08 -5.50 -2.24
N GLU A 211 9.15 -4.76 -1.15
CA GLU A 211 10.03 -3.60 -0.97
C GLU A 211 11.51 -3.98 -1.11
N TYR A 212 11.92 -5.20 -0.76
CA TYR A 212 13.29 -5.64 -0.99
C TYR A 212 13.64 -5.72 -2.47
N LEU A 213 12.71 -6.14 -3.33
CA LEU A 213 12.94 -6.09 -4.78
C LEU A 213 13.12 -4.65 -5.26
N TYR A 214 12.36 -3.71 -4.72
CA TYR A 214 12.49 -2.28 -5.00
C TYR A 214 13.85 -1.74 -4.52
N ILE A 215 14.17 -1.93 -3.24
CA ILE A 215 15.38 -1.38 -2.60
C ILE A 215 16.67 -1.90 -3.26
N HIS A 216 16.69 -3.17 -3.67
CA HIS A 216 17.84 -3.75 -4.35
C HIS A 216 17.97 -3.36 -5.84
N ASN A 217 17.02 -2.60 -6.38
CA ASN A 217 16.99 -2.17 -7.78
C ASN A 217 16.67 -0.67 -7.93
N LEU A 218 17.12 0.18 -7.00
CA LEU A 218 16.90 1.63 -7.04
C LEU A 218 17.52 2.31 -8.27
N ASP A 219 18.49 1.66 -8.92
CA ASP A 219 19.07 2.07 -10.19
C ASP A 219 18.09 1.97 -11.38
N LYS A 220 17.02 1.18 -11.25
CA LYS A 220 16.00 0.92 -12.28
C LYS A 220 14.61 1.34 -11.86
N LEU A 221 14.31 1.28 -10.56
CA LEU A 221 13.01 1.53 -9.98
C LEU A 221 13.03 2.86 -9.23
N HIS A 222 12.37 3.88 -9.77
CA HIS A 222 12.39 5.22 -9.19
C HIS A 222 11.03 5.60 -8.65
N LEU A 223 10.96 5.91 -7.35
CA LEU A 223 9.82 6.50 -6.67
C LEU A 223 10.25 7.82 -6.02
N GLU A 224 9.35 8.80 -6.03
CA GLU A 224 9.50 9.99 -5.19
C GLU A 224 8.94 9.70 -3.78
N ILE A 225 9.23 10.52 -2.79
CA ILE A 225 8.48 10.49 -1.52
C ILE A 225 7.24 11.37 -1.64
N LYS A 226 6.15 10.96 -0.97
CA LYS A 226 4.99 11.81 -0.71
C LYS A 226 4.80 11.89 0.79
N ARG A 227 5.34 12.95 1.38
CA ARG A 227 5.26 13.16 2.83
C ARG A 227 3.84 13.53 3.24
N HIS A 228 3.37 12.90 4.31
CA HIS A 228 2.12 13.18 4.99
C HIS A 228 2.39 13.66 6.42
N GLU A 229 1.39 14.32 7.00
CA GLU A 229 1.41 14.60 8.43
C GLU A 229 1.39 13.28 9.21
N PRO A 230 2.14 13.17 10.32
CA PRO A 230 2.29 11.90 11.05
C PRO A 230 0.98 11.27 11.49
N GLU A 231 -0.05 12.09 11.76
CA GLU A 231 -1.36 11.61 12.21
C GLU A 231 -2.25 11.10 11.08
N LEU A 232 -1.92 11.36 9.81
CA LEU A 232 -2.77 10.97 8.68
C LEU A 232 -2.81 9.47 8.45
N ILE A 233 -1.67 8.81 8.64
CA ILE A 233 -1.50 7.38 8.39
C ILE A 233 -1.08 6.70 9.69
N LEU A 234 -1.86 5.74 10.13
CA LEU A 234 -1.55 4.89 11.26
C LEU A 234 -1.38 3.45 10.76
N GLU A 235 -0.33 2.79 11.18
CA GLU A 235 -0.09 1.38 10.94
C GLU A 235 -0.37 0.57 12.20
N PHE A 236 -1.19 -0.45 12.08
CA PHE A 236 -1.53 -1.32 13.20
C PHE A 236 -0.82 -2.66 13.06
N ASP A 237 0.37 -2.72 13.55
CA ASP A 237 1.17 -3.94 13.54
C ASP A 237 0.77 -4.94 14.61
N SER A 238 0.28 -4.45 15.72
CA SER A 238 -0.14 -5.26 16.86
C SER A 238 -1.49 -4.79 17.43
N VAL A 239 -2.12 -5.65 18.24
CA VAL A 239 -3.31 -5.30 19.04
C VAL A 239 -3.06 -4.07 19.90
N ASN A 240 -1.85 -3.92 20.45
CA ASN A 240 -1.51 -2.78 21.31
C ASN A 240 -1.55 -1.45 20.55
N ASP A 241 -1.15 -1.43 19.28
CA ASP A 241 -1.19 -0.21 18.46
C ASP A 241 -2.64 0.23 18.24
N VAL A 242 -3.52 -0.72 17.97
CA VAL A 242 -4.95 -0.43 17.86
C VAL A 242 -5.52 0.08 19.19
N ILE A 243 -5.19 -0.54 20.32
CA ILE A 243 -5.70 -0.13 21.66
C ILE A 243 -5.24 1.29 22.02
N LYS A 244 -4.01 1.68 21.64
CA LYS A 244 -3.53 3.06 21.85
C LYS A 244 -4.42 4.08 21.13
N PHE A 245 -4.87 3.74 19.93
CA PHE A 245 -5.73 4.61 19.09
C PHE A 245 -7.21 4.47 19.45
N ASP A 246 -7.70 3.23 19.65
CA ASP A 246 -9.09 2.92 19.96
C ASP A 246 -9.20 2.12 21.27
N LYS A 247 -9.40 2.80 22.37
CA LYS A 247 -9.55 2.19 23.72
C LYS A 247 -10.76 1.25 23.84
N SER A 248 -11.70 1.32 22.88
CA SER A 248 -12.88 0.43 22.86
C SER A 248 -12.65 -0.85 22.05
N PHE A 249 -11.49 -1.00 21.42
CA PHE A 249 -11.19 -2.08 20.47
C PHE A 249 -11.53 -3.47 20.99
N LEU A 250 -11.06 -3.84 22.19
CA LEU A 250 -11.32 -5.17 22.77
C LEU A 250 -12.79 -5.43 23.14
N LYS A 251 -13.64 -4.39 23.17
CA LYS A 251 -15.08 -4.56 23.42
C LYS A 251 -15.86 -4.81 22.14
N ASN A 252 -15.27 -4.48 20.99
CA ASN A 252 -15.93 -4.48 19.69
C ASN A 252 -15.47 -5.62 18.75
N ASN A 253 -14.44 -6.38 19.18
CA ASN A 253 -13.84 -7.49 18.44
C ASN A 253 -13.74 -8.79 19.30
#